data_638dfcc1e4166446687c6672e3ad2def
#
_entry.id   638dfcc1e4166446687c6672e3ad2def
#
_cell.length_a   1.000
_cell.length_b   1.000
_cell.length_c   1.000
_cell.angle_alpha   90.00
_cell.angle_beta   90.00
_cell.angle_gamma   90.00
#
_symmetry.space_group_name_H-M   'P 1'
#
loop_
_entity.id
_entity.type
_entity.pdbx_description
1 polymer ?
#
loop_
_entity_poly.entity_id
_entity_poly.type
_entity_poly.pdbx_seq_one_letter_code
_entity_poly.pdbx_strand_id
1 'polypeptide(L)'
;MRIALYQPEIAGNVGAILRLAACMAVPVEIIEPCGFVFDDKRLKRAAMDYGALAEMRRHADWAAFQAFVQEQGARLVLMSSKATESVYRTAFADNDILLMGSESAGVPAHVRDACDLLTTIPMAPGVRSLNISVATGIALGEALRQTRYLGEA
;
A
#
# COMPACT_ATOMS: atom_id res chain seq x y z
N MET A 1 5.55 -9.71 2.76
CA MET A 1 4.95 -8.36 2.84
C MET A 1 4.98 -7.70 1.48
N ARG A 2 3.88 -7.05 1.04
CA ARG A 2 3.74 -6.29 -0.20
C ARG A 2 2.95 -5.01 0.06
N ILE A 3 3.03 -4.03 -0.84
CA ILE A 3 2.17 -2.85 -0.87
C ILE A 3 1.25 -2.96 -2.08
N ALA A 4 -0.04 -2.66 -1.95
CA ALA A 4 -0.97 -2.53 -3.06
C ALA A 4 -1.60 -1.14 -3.07
N LEU A 5 -1.69 -0.53 -4.25
CA LEU A 5 -2.29 0.79 -4.47
C LEU A 5 -3.56 0.61 -5.30
N TYR A 6 -4.71 0.88 -4.69
CA TYR A 6 -6.00 0.81 -5.38
C TYR A 6 -6.26 2.10 -6.14
N GLN A 7 -6.22 2.03 -7.47
CA GLN A 7 -6.53 3.13 -8.38
C GLN A 7 -5.89 4.47 -7.96
N PRO A 8 -4.56 4.53 -7.81
CA PRO A 8 -3.89 5.73 -7.35
C PRO A 8 -4.11 6.89 -8.33
N GLU A 9 -4.29 8.11 -7.80
CA GLU A 9 -4.66 9.28 -8.59
C GLU A 9 -3.49 10.22 -8.87
N ILE A 10 -2.45 10.19 -8.04
CA ILE A 10 -1.33 11.15 -8.08
C ILE A 10 -0.02 10.43 -8.34
N ALA A 11 0.56 10.65 -9.52
CA ALA A 11 1.81 10.01 -9.95
C ALA A 11 2.98 10.26 -8.99
N GLY A 12 3.07 11.45 -8.40
CA GLY A 12 4.11 11.79 -7.42
C GLY A 12 4.05 10.93 -6.16
N ASN A 13 2.86 10.58 -5.69
CA ASN A 13 2.67 9.68 -4.55
C ASN A 13 3.12 8.25 -4.89
N VAL A 14 2.77 7.78 -6.08
CA VAL A 14 3.22 6.46 -6.56
C VAL A 14 4.75 6.40 -6.63
N GLY A 15 5.38 7.45 -7.18
CA GLY A 15 6.84 7.54 -7.23
C GLY A 15 7.49 7.51 -5.85
N ALA A 16 6.95 8.23 -4.87
CA ALA A 16 7.44 8.23 -3.48
C ALA A 16 7.29 6.85 -2.83
N ILE A 17 6.17 6.15 -3.08
CA ILE A 17 5.94 4.79 -2.57
C ILE A 17 6.88 3.79 -3.24
N LEU A 18 7.12 3.89 -4.54
CA LEU A 18 8.07 3.03 -5.25
C LEU A 18 9.49 3.20 -4.69
N ARG A 19 9.91 4.43 -4.40
CA ARG A 19 11.20 4.69 -3.75
C ARG A 19 11.27 4.07 -2.36
N LEU A 20 10.26 4.26 -1.53
CA LEU A 20 10.15 3.64 -0.20
C LEU A 20 10.26 2.11 -0.32
N ALA A 21 9.47 1.52 -1.21
CA ALA A 21 9.41 0.08 -1.43
C ALA A 21 10.77 -0.49 -1.87
N ALA A 22 11.48 0.20 -2.77
CA ALA A 22 12.83 -0.18 -3.18
C ALA A 22 13.81 -0.16 -1.99
N CYS A 23 13.77 0.89 -1.17
CA CYS A 23 14.63 1.01 0.01
C CYS A 23 14.36 -0.08 1.06
N MET A 24 13.12 -0.56 1.13
CA MET A 24 12.69 -1.57 2.10
C MET A 24 12.63 -3.00 1.52
N ALA A 25 13.02 -3.18 0.26
CA ALA A 25 12.94 -4.44 -0.49
C ALA A 25 11.53 -5.08 -0.41
N VAL A 26 10.50 -4.28 -0.70
CA VAL A 26 9.09 -4.68 -0.67
C VAL A 26 8.47 -4.48 -2.06
N PRO A 27 7.82 -5.50 -2.66
CA PRO A 27 7.14 -5.37 -3.94
C PRO A 27 5.91 -4.46 -3.87
N VAL A 28 5.59 -3.81 -4.99
CA VAL A 28 4.41 -2.93 -5.16
C VAL A 28 3.48 -3.47 -6.24
N GLU A 29 2.21 -3.58 -5.89
CA GLU A 29 1.11 -3.96 -6.77
C GLU A 29 0.27 -2.70 -7.08
N ILE A 30 0.03 -2.41 -8.35
CA ILE A 30 -0.81 -1.27 -8.77
C ILE A 30 -2.07 -1.80 -9.42
N ILE A 31 -3.22 -1.41 -8.88
CA ILE A 31 -4.53 -1.80 -9.39
C ILE A 31 -5.09 -0.65 -10.22
N GLU A 32 -5.27 -0.90 -11.51
CA GLU A 32 -5.79 0.08 -12.46
C GLU A 32 -7.33 0.17 -12.42
N PRO A 33 -7.93 1.24 -12.98
CA PRO A 33 -7.27 2.37 -13.65
C PRO A 33 -6.64 3.36 -12.68
N CYS A 34 -5.53 3.97 -13.12
CA CYS A 34 -4.92 5.10 -12.38
C CYS A 34 -5.54 6.42 -12.83
N GLY A 35 -5.57 7.43 -11.94
CA GLY A 35 -6.03 8.79 -12.24
C GLY A 35 -5.03 9.62 -13.06
N PHE A 36 -3.96 9.03 -13.57
CA PHE A 36 -2.93 9.65 -14.40
C PHE A 36 -2.48 8.69 -15.50
N VAL A 37 -1.88 9.23 -16.56
CA VAL A 37 -1.25 8.40 -17.59
C VAL A 37 0.02 7.77 -17.01
N PHE A 38 0.06 6.45 -17.04
CA PHE A 38 1.20 5.70 -16.53
C PHE A 38 2.41 5.90 -17.48
N ASP A 39 3.37 6.71 -17.05
CA ASP A 39 4.61 6.98 -17.77
C ASP A 39 5.79 6.49 -16.93
N ASP A 40 6.40 5.40 -17.38
CA ASP A 40 7.55 4.78 -16.72
C ASP A 40 8.71 5.77 -16.50
N LYS A 41 8.92 6.71 -17.43
CA LYS A 41 9.98 7.71 -17.30
C LYS A 41 9.69 8.72 -16.18
N ARG A 42 8.41 9.14 -16.05
CA ARG A 42 7.98 10.04 -14.99
C ARG A 42 8.04 9.37 -13.62
N LEU A 43 7.60 8.14 -13.54
CA LEU A 43 7.66 7.36 -12.30
C LEU A 43 9.10 7.04 -11.88
N LYS A 44 9.97 6.69 -12.83
CA LYS A 44 11.40 6.50 -12.58
C LYS A 44 12.07 7.76 -12.05
N ARG A 45 11.74 8.95 -12.60
CA ARG A 45 12.24 10.23 -12.07
C ARG A 45 11.72 10.53 -10.67
N ALA A 46 10.43 10.30 -10.41
CA ALA A 46 9.85 10.49 -9.09
C ALA A 46 10.44 9.53 -8.05
N ALA A 47 10.82 8.34 -8.47
CA ALA A 47 11.52 7.35 -7.64
C ALA A 47 13.05 7.61 -7.55
N MET A 48 13.58 8.67 -8.15
CA MET A 48 15.00 9.09 -8.07
C MET A 48 15.98 7.94 -8.35
N ASP A 49 15.88 7.30 -9.52
CA ASP A 49 16.69 6.14 -9.96
C ASP A 49 16.48 4.83 -9.16
N TYR A 50 15.77 4.86 -8.04
CA TYR A 50 15.40 3.64 -7.28
C TYR A 50 14.27 2.84 -7.96
N GLY A 51 13.55 3.42 -8.93
CA GLY A 51 12.46 2.75 -9.63
C GLY A 51 12.90 1.50 -10.40
N ALA A 52 14.17 1.38 -10.77
CA ALA A 52 14.74 0.17 -11.36
C ALA A 52 14.95 -0.97 -10.35
N LEU A 53 14.98 -0.65 -9.05
CA LEU A 53 15.17 -1.59 -7.95
C LEU A 53 13.83 -2.02 -7.31
N ALA A 54 12.74 -1.27 -7.55
CA ALA A 54 11.42 -1.62 -7.05
C ALA A 54 10.81 -2.71 -7.92
N GLU A 55 10.49 -3.85 -7.34
CA GLU A 55 9.64 -4.83 -7.98
C GLU A 55 8.22 -4.27 -8.03
N MET A 56 7.71 -3.99 -9.23
CA MET A 56 6.39 -3.44 -9.46
C MET A 56 5.61 -4.28 -10.46
N ARG A 57 4.34 -4.57 -10.12
CA ARG A 57 3.38 -5.23 -11.00
C ARG A 57 2.12 -4.38 -11.15
N ARG A 58 1.55 -4.38 -12.36
CA ARG A 58 0.27 -3.74 -12.65
C ARG A 58 -0.80 -4.80 -12.85
N HIS A 59 -1.98 -4.57 -12.30
CA HIS A 59 -3.17 -5.39 -12.48
C HIS A 59 -4.21 -4.56 -13.23
N ALA A 60 -4.80 -5.12 -14.28
CA ALA A 60 -5.74 -4.43 -15.16
C ALA A 60 -6.98 -3.92 -14.42
N ASP A 61 -7.36 -4.61 -13.34
CA ASP A 61 -8.51 -4.28 -12.50
C ASP A 61 -8.43 -4.98 -11.14
N TRP A 62 -9.44 -4.75 -10.30
CA TRP A 62 -9.57 -5.38 -8.99
C TRP A 62 -9.68 -6.91 -9.08
N ALA A 63 -10.41 -7.45 -10.06
CA ALA A 63 -10.59 -8.90 -10.21
C ALA A 63 -9.26 -9.61 -10.51
N ALA A 64 -8.45 -9.05 -11.39
CA ALA A 64 -7.12 -9.55 -11.68
C ALA A 64 -6.21 -9.53 -10.43
N PHE A 65 -6.29 -8.46 -9.63
CA PHE A 65 -5.56 -8.38 -8.37
C PHE A 65 -6.06 -9.40 -7.34
N GLN A 66 -7.38 -9.60 -7.20
CA GLN A 66 -7.92 -10.63 -6.29
C GLN A 66 -7.45 -12.04 -6.66
N ALA A 67 -7.42 -12.37 -7.94
CA ALA A 67 -6.88 -13.66 -8.40
C ALA A 67 -5.41 -13.83 -7.99
N PHE A 68 -4.61 -12.78 -8.15
CA PHE A 68 -3.22 -12.76 -7.68
C PHE A 68 -3.11 -12.96 -6.16
N VAL A 69 -3.91 -12.26 -5.36
CA VAL A 69 -3.93 -12.41 -3.89
C VAL A 69 -4.23 -13.86 -3.48
N GLN A 70 -5.20 -14.49 -4.13
CA GLN A 70 -5.56 -15.90 -3.88
C GLN A 70 -4.41 -16.85 -4.26
N GLU A 71 -3.79 -16.64 -5.41
CA GLU A 71 -2.63 -17.43 -5.86
C GLU A 71 -1.45 -17.33 -4.87
N GLN A 72 -1.23 -16.14 -4.30
CA GLN A 72 -0.18 -15.92 -3.30
C GLN A 72 -0.54 -16.43 -1.91
N GLY A 73 -1.79 -16.83 -1.65
CA GLY A 73 -2.29 -17.14 -0.31
C GLY A 73 -2.08 -15.97 0.66
N ALA A 74 -2.13 -14.73 0.16
CA ALA A 74 -1.85 -13.53 0.92
C ALA A 74 -3.10 -13.03 1.65
N ARG A 75 -2.87 -12.32 2.77
CA ARG A 75 -3.91 -11.65 3.53
C ARG A 75 -3.93 -10.16 3.18
N LEU A 76 -5.12 -9.61 2.93
CA LEU A 76 -5.30 -8.19 2.63
C LEU A 76 -5.54 -7.37 3.90
N VAL A 77 -4.69 -6.37 4.13
CA VAL A 77 -4.81 -5.43 5.24
C VAL A 77 -5.07 -4.03 4.68
N LEU A 78 -6.32 -3.57 4.77
CA LEU A 78 -6.73 -2.26 4.28
C LEU A 78 -6.37 -1.16 5.28
N MET A 79 -5.61 -0.18 4.81
CA MET A 79 -5.40 1.08 5.50
C MET A 79 -6.58 2.03 5.26
N SER A 80 -7.31 2.36 6.32
CA SER A 80 -8.50 3.22 6.23
C SER A 80 -8.62 4.12 7.44
N SER A 81 -8.85 5.41 7.22
CA SER A 81 -9.16 6.36 8.29
C SER A 81 -10.49 6.07 9.02
N LYS A 82 -11.31 5.19 8.47
CA LYS A 82 -12.59 4.74 9.05
C LYS A 82 -12.47 3.45 9.87
N ALA A 83 -11.30 2.82 9.89
CA ALA A 83 -11.06 1.64 10.72
C ALA A 83 -10.96 2.03 12.20
N THR A 84 -11.33 1.10 13.07
CA THR A 84 -11.28 1.27 14.52
C THR A 84 -10.01 0.70 15.13
N GLU A 85 -9.41 -0.30 14.50
CA GLU A 85 -8.18 -0.93 14.97
C GLU A 85 -6.97 -0.10 14.57
N SER A 86 -6.10 0.18 15.53
CA SER A 86 -4.86 0.93 15.30
C SER A 86 -3.80 0.07 14.61
N VAL A 87 -3.06 0.67 13.68
CA VAL A 87 -1.89 0.04 13.03
C VAL A 87 -0.89 -0.52 14.05
N TYR A 88 -0.76 0.14 15.20
CA TYR A 88 0.15 -0.27 16.29
C TYR A 88 -0.37 -1.46 17.11
N ARG A 89 -1.63 -1.85 16.94
CA ARG A 89 -2.26 -3.01 17.60
C ARG A 89 -2.59 -4.13 16.62
N THR A 90 -2.53 -3.85 15.33
CA THR A 90 -2.73 -4.83 14.26
C THR A 90 -1.60 -5.86 14.28
N ALA A 91 -1.92 -7.14 14.33
CA ALA A 91 -0.95 -8.21 14.20
C ALA A 91 -0.65 -8.46 12.72
N PHE A 92 0.49 -7.99 12.25
CA PHE A 92 0.95 -8.19 10.87
C PHE A 92 1.64 -9.54 10.69
N ALA A 93 1.57 -10.07 9.46
CA ALA A 93 2.22 -11.31 9.04
C ALA A 93 3.07 -11.10 7.77
N ASP A 94 4.05 -11.97 7.54
CA ASP A 94 5.00 -11.85 6.41
C ASP A 94 4.33 -11.85 5.04
N ASN A 95 3.19 -12.53 4.90
CA ASN A 95 2.43 -12.61 3.66
C ASN A 95 1.33 -11.56 3.52
N ASP A 96 1.29 -10.56 4.39
CA ASP A 96 0.31 -9.47 4.28
C ASP A 96 0.58 -8.60 3.06
N ILE A 97 -0.49 -8.11 2.46
CA ILE A 97 -0.50 -7.05 1.46
C ILE A 97 -1.17 -5.83 2.08
N LEU A 98 -0.42 -4.75 2.28
CA LEU A 98 -0.93 -3.47 2.74
C LEU A 98 -1.65 -2.79 1.58
N LEU A 99 -2.98 -2.73 1.64
CA LEU A 99 -3.82 -2.10 0.60
C LEU A 99 -4.07 -0.63 0.97
N MET A 100 -3.63 0.25 0.10
CA MET A 100 -3.86 1.69 0.19
C MET A 100 -4.96 2.08 -0.79
N GLY A 101 -5.98 2.79 -0.33
CA GLY A 101 -7.06 3.32 -1.17
C GLY A 101 -6.64 4.52 -2.01
N SER A 102 -7.47 4.90 -2.98
CA SER A 102 -7.26 6.12 -3.76
C SER A 102 -7.29 7.36 -2.86
N GLU A 103 -6.58 8.42 -3.27
CA GLU A 103 -6.36 9.61 -2.44
C GLU A 103 -7.68 10.34 -2.12
N SER A 104 -8.60 10.43 -3.08
CA SER A 104 -9.86 11.18 -2.91
C SER A 104 -10.99 10.36 -2.28
N ALA A 105 -11.09 9.05 -2.59
CA ALA A 105 -12.26 8.24 -2.27
C ALA A 105 -11.95 6.98 -1.42
N GLY A 106 -10.69 6.65 -1.19
CA GLY A 106 -10.33 5.39 -0.54
C GLY A 106 -10.66 4.19 -1.43
N VAL A 107 -11.40 3.22 -0.90
CA VAL A 107 -11.87 2.06 -1.63
C VAL A 107 -13.39 1.93 -1.57
N PRO A 108 -14.04 1.39 -2.62
CA PRO A 108 -15.48 1.09 -2.57
C PRO A 108 -15.79 -0.06 -1.61
N ALA A 109 -17.08 -0.21 -1.25
CA ALA A 109 -17.52 -1.19 -0.27
C ALA A 109 -17.11 -2.63 -0.62
N HIS A 110 -17.24 -3.04 -1.87
CA HIS A 110 -16.90 -4.40 -2.30
C HIS A 110 -15.40 -4.72 -2.16
N VAL A 111 -14.53 -3.73 -2.29
CA VAL A 111 -13.08 -3.88 -2.06
C VAL A 111 -12.80 -3.98 -0.56
N ARG A 112 -13.40 -3.09 0.23
CA ARG A 112 -13.27 -3.12 1.70
C ARG A 112 -13.75 -4.45 2.28
N ASP A 113 -14.90 -4.93 1.82
CA ASP A 113 -15.52 -6.15 2.36
C ASP A 113 -14.76 -7.43 1.95
N ALA A 114 -13.89 -7.33 0.95
CA ALA A 114 -12.96 -8.40 0.55
C ALA A 114 -11.63 -8.40 1.32
N CYS A 115 -11.39 -7.41 2.19
CA CYS A 115 -10.17 -7.34 2.99
C CYS A 115 -10.30 -8.15 4.27
N ASP A 116 -9.21 -8.80 4.68
CA ASP A 116 -9.16 -9.63 5.89
C ASP A 116 -9.09 -8.78 7.16
N LEU A 117 -8.37 -7.66 7.11
CA LEU A 117 -8.20 -6.73 8.21
C LEU A 117 -8.36 -5.29 7.74
N LEU A 118 -8.88 -4.45 8.62
CA LEU A 118 -8.92 -3.00 8.46
C LEU A 118 -8.14 -2.35 9.60
N THR A 119 -7.24 -1.42 9.27
CA THR A 119 -6.43 -0.73 10.27
C THR A 119 -6.27 0.75 9.94
N THR A 120 -6.03 1.55 10.97
CA THR A 120 -5.87 3.01 10.86
C THR A 120 -4.62 3.49 11.57
N ILE A 121 -4.08 4.60 11.10
CA ILE A 121 -3.07 5.36 11.84
C ILE A 121 -3.82 6.33 12.76
N PRO A 122 -3.63 6.25 14.09
CA PRO A 122 -4.22 7.21 15.01
C PRO A 122 -3.75 8.62 14.68
N MET A 123 -4.70 9.54 14.55
CA MET A 123 -4.43 10.94 14.23
C MET A 123 -5.03 11.87 15.27
N ALA A 124 -4.55 13.11 15.33
CA ALA A 124 -5.12 14.15 16.19
C ALA A 124 -6.58 14.43 15.82
N PRO A 125 -7.44 14.81 16.78
CA PRO A 125 -8.82 15.20 16.49
C PRO A 125 -8.90 16.34 15.47
N GLY A 126 -9.87 16.28 14.57
CA GLY A 126 -10.16 17.34 13.60
C GLY A 126 -9.37 17.28 12.29
N VAL A 127 -8.39 16.38 12.15
CA VAL A 127 -7.70 16.15 10.87
C VAL A 127 -8.39 15.03 10.09
N ARG A 128 -8.27 15.04 8.74
CA ARG A 128 -9.00 14.10 7.87
C ARG A 128 -8.16 12.89 7.46
N SER A 129 -6.95 13.13 7.00
CA SER A 129 -6.08 12.09 6.45
C SER A 129 -4.63 12.56 6.35
N LEU A 130 -3.72 11.60 6.26
CA LEU A 130 -2.33 11.81 5.88
C LEU A 130 -2.18 11.68 4.36
N ASN A 131 -1.12 12.25 3.82
CA ASN A 131 -0.67 11.92 2.48
C ASN A 131 -0.45 10.41 2.38
N ILE A 132 -0.88 9.80 1.26
CA ILE A 132 -0.85 8.33 1.09
C ILE A 132 0.56 7.76 1.20
N SER A 133 1.59 8.44 0.70
CA SER A 133 2.96 7.95 0.79
C SER A 133 3.49 7.99 2.22
N VAL A 134 3.08 9.00 3.00
CA VAL A 134 3.40 9.09 4.45
C VAL A 134 2.68 7.99 5.21
N ALA A 135 1.38 7.79 4.96
CA ALA A 135 0.61 6.72 5.58
C ALA A 135 1.19 5.33 5.26
N THR A 136 1.58 5.12 4.00
CA THR A 136 2.25 3.88 3.58
C THR A 136 3.55 3.67 4.35
N GLY A 137 4.38 4.71 4.51
CA GLY A 137 5.64 4.62 5.25
C GLY A 137 5.46 4.25 6.71
N ILE A 138 4.47 4.84 7.39
CA ILE A 138 4.15 4.54 8.79
C ILE A 138 3.67 3.09 8.94
N ALA A 139 2.71 2.68 8.11
CA ALA A 139 2.14 1.33 8.16
C ALA A 139 3.18 0.25 7.81
N LEU A 140 3.95 0.47 6.75
CA LEU A 140 5.02 -0.44 6.35
C LEU A 140 6.10 -0.56 7.42
N GLY A 141 6.51 0.57 8.01
CA GLY A 141 7.52 0.58 9.08
C GLY A 141 7.08 -0.28 10.27
N GLU A 142 5.84 -0.15 10.73
CA GLU A 142 5.30 -0.97 11.82
C GLU A 142 5.18 -2.45 11.42
N ALA A 143 4.66 -2.72 10.22
CA ALA A 143 4.53 -4.09 9.74
C ALA A 143 5.89 -4.81 9.62
N LEU A 144 6.91 -4.14 9.08
CA LEU A 144 8.26 -4.68 8.99
C LEU A 144 8.93 -4.81 10.37
N ARG A 145 8.66 -3.88 11.29
CA ARG A 145 9.13 -4.02 12.69
C ARG A 145 8.65 -5.34 13.28
N GLN A 146 7.39 -5.70 13.07
CA GLN A 146 6.82 -6.94 13.59
C GLN A 146 7.34 -8.20 12.88
N THR A 147 7.50 -8.14 11.56
CA THR A 147 7.72 -9.34 10.75
C THR A 147 9.19 -9.58 10.37
N ARG A 148 9.99 -8.54 10.28
CA ARG A 148 11.37 -8.63 9.82
C ARG A 148 12.40 -8.24 10.88
N TYR A 149 12.13 -7.20 11.67
CA TYR A 149 13.14 -6.58 12.52
C TYR A 149 13.05 -6.97 14.00
N LEU A 150 11.98 -7.60 14.48
CA LEU A 150 11.89 -8.07 15.86
C LEU A 150 12.80 -9.28 16.18
N GLY A 151 13.29 -9.97 15.17
CA GLY A 151 14.19 -11.12 15.34
C GLY A 151 15.68 -10.79 15.23
N GLU A 152 16.05 -9.55 14.95
CA GLU A 152 17.42 -9.11 14.69
C GLU A 152 18.05 -8.34 15.87
N ALA A 153 17.44 -8.38 17.06
CA ALA A 153 17.94 -7.71 18.26
C ALA A 153 18.76 -8.63 19.15
#